data_bbd85cf749e8758384dd8fdc70042c53
#
_entry.id   bbd85cf749e8758384dd8fdc70042c53
#
_cell.length_a   1.000
_cell.length_b   1.000
_cell.length_c   1.000
_cell.angle_alpha   90.00
_cell.angle_beta   90.00
_cell.angle_gamma   90.00
#
_symmetry.space_group_name_H-M   'P 1'
#
loop_
_entity.id
_entity.type
_entity.pdbx_description
1 polymer ?
#
loop_
_entity_poly.entity_id
_entity_poly.type
_entity_poly.pdbx_seq_one_letter_code
_entity_poly.pdbx_strand_id
1 'polypeptide(L)'
;MKKFTTFLLGFMFAVTLAQAPANYYDGTAGLTGATLKTKLSQIITAGAIDKGYDGLYTGYPTTDRDHYYENDGSVLDMYSENPTGTDPYNFQHGVKKCGNYSNEGDCYNREHIVPQSFFNSASPMVSDIHFIRPTDGKVNGIRNNYPHSVVATATQTTLNGSELGESTTTGYTGPVFEPIDEFKGDIARM
;
A
#
# COMPACT_ATOMS: atom_id res chain seq x y z
N MET A 1 40.20 -40.42 26.23
CA MET A 1 39.91 -39.61 25.02
C MET A 1 38.38 -39.64 24.80
N LYS A 2 37.70 -38.55 25.13
CA LYS A 2 36.23 -38.42 24.92
C LYS A 2 36.01 -37.82 23.55
N LYS A 3 35.33 -38.57 22.65
CA LYS A 3 34.95 -38.07 21.32
C LYS A 3 33.69 -37.18 21.47
N PHE A 4 33.82 -35.90 21.19
CA PHE A 4 32.69 -34.99 21.04
C PHE A 4 32.14 -35.13 19.61
N THR A 5 30.92 -35.61 19.51
CA THR A 5 30.18 -35.66 18.23
C THR A 5 29.37 -34.36 18.15
N THR A 6 29.78 -33.45 17.28
CA THR A 6 29.05 -32.21 17.01
C THR A 6 27.87 -32.54 16.08
N PHE A 7 26.66 -32.38 16.59
CA PHE A 7 25.45 -32.48 15.80
C PHE A 7 25.17 -31.12 15.14
N LEU A 8 25.36 -31.07 13.83
CA LEU A 8 25.03 -29.89 13.02
C LEU A 8 23.55 -29.92 12.72
N LEU A 9 22.75 -29.10 13.44
CA LEU A 9 21.32 -28.93 13.15
C LEU A 9 21.21 -27.97 11.96
N GLY A 10 20.95 -28.52 10.77
CA GLY A 10 20.64 -27.73 9.58
C GLY A 10 19.23 -27.13 9.70
N PHE A 11 19.14 -25.82 9.88
CA PHE A 11 17.89 -25.09 9.75
C PHE A 11 17.52 -25.02 8.25
N MET A 12 16.55 -25.83 7.81
CA MET A 12 15.90 -25.65 6.51
C MET A 12 14.91 -24.46 6.65
N PHE A 13 15.27 -23.32 6.08
CA PHE A 13 14.31 -22.25 5.85
C PHE A 13 13.34 -22.71 4.74
N ALA A 14 12.12 -23.08 5.09
CA ALA A 14 11.04 -23.22 4.11
C ALA A 14 10.59 -21.82 3.69
N VAL A 15 11.01 -21.37 2.52
CA VAL A 15 10.44 -20.19 1.89
C VAL A 15 9.05 -20.58 1.38
N THR A 16 8.01 -20.25 2.12
CA THR A 16 6.64 -20.37 1.62
C THR A 16 6.38 -19.23 0.65
N LEU A 17 6.62 -19.46 -0.63
CA LEU A 17 6.13 -18.56 -1.67
C LEU A 17 4.59 -18.64 -1.66
N ALA A 18 3.93 -17.51 -1.59
CA ALA A 18 2.49 -17.42 -1.79
C ALA A 18 2.20 -17.92 -3.22
N GLN A 19 1.64 -19.12 -3.33
CA GLN A 19 1.34 -19.73 -4.63
C GLN A 19 -0.15 -19.58 -4.90
N ALA A 20 -0.50 -19.18 -6.12
CA ALA A 20 -1.88 -19.14 -6.56
C ALA A 20 -2.54 -20.52 -6.40
N PRO A 21 -3.83 -20.61 -6.10
CA PRO A 21 -4.57 -21.87 -6.05
C PRO A 21 -4.38 -22.70 -7.32
N ALA A 22 -4.45 -24.02 -7.21
CA ALA A 22 -4.40 -24.89 -8.37
C ALA A 22 -5.45 -24.45 -9.41
N ASN A 23 -5.06 -24.45 -10.67
CA ASN A 23 -5.88 -24.06 -11.82
C ASN A 23 -6.30 -22.56 -11.86
N TYR A 24 -5.75 -21.71 -10.97
CA TYR A 24 -6.08 -20.28 -10.96
C TYR A 24 -5.83 -19.58 -12.30
N TYR A 25 -4.76 -19.98 -12.99
CA TYR A 25 -4.37 -19.40 -14.29
C TYR A 25 -4.82 -20.24 -15.50
N ASP A 26 -5.83 -21.10 -15.36
CA ASP A 26 -6.31 -21.91 -16.47
C ASP A 26 -6.78 -21.06 -17.65
N GLY A 27 -6.38 -21.48 -18.84
CA GLY A 27 -6.70 -20.78 -20.07
C GLY A 27 -5.82 -19.55 -20.37
N THR A 28 -4.71 -19.35 -19.64
CA THR A 28 -3.74 -18.29 -19.96
C THR A 28 -2.58 -18.79 -20.82
N ALA A 29 -2.37 -20.10 -20.91
CA ALA A 29 -1.27 -20.70 -21.66
C ALA A 29 -1.29 -20.26 -23.15
N GLY A 30 -0.16 -19.77 -23.64
CA GLY A 30 -0.01 -19.29 -25.02
C GLY A 30 -0.61 -17.91 -25.30
N LEU A 31 -1.28 -17.27 -24.35
CA LEU A 31 -1.78 -15.92 -24.51
C LEU A 31 -0.69 -14.88 -24.25
N THR A 32 -0.71 -13.77 -24.98
CA THR A 32 0.24 -12.65 -24.83
C THR A 32 -0.47 -11.32 -25.00
N GLY A 33 0.16 -10.21 -24.57
CA GLY A 33 -0.34 -8.86 -24.77
C GLY A 33 -1.77 -8.64 -24.27
N ALA A 34 -2.59 -8.03 -25.09
CA ALA A 34 -3.96 -7.65 -24.73
C ALA A 34 -4.87 -8.87 -24.42
N THR A 35 -4.68 -9.99 -25.12
CA THR A 35 -5.48 -11.21 -24.86
C THR A 35 -5.15 -11.80 -23.50
N LEU A 36 -3.88 -11.84 -23.10
CA LEU A 36 -3.49 -12.26 -21.75
C LEU A 36 -4.06 -11.32 -20.69
N LYS A 37 -3.95 -10.01 -20.89
CA LYS A 37 -4.50 -9.01 -19.97
C LYS A 37 -6.00 -9.21 -19.77
N THR A 38 -6.76 -9.39 -20.85
CA THR A 38 -8.21 -9.63 -20.80
C THR A 38 -8.53 -10.91 -20.03
N LYS A 39 -7.79 -11.99 -20.28
CA LYS A 39 -8.02 -13.27 -19.58
C LYS A 39 -7.70 -13.17 -18.09
N LEU A 40 -6.61 -12.52 -17.71
CA LEU A 40 -6.28 -12.27 -16.30
C LEU A 40 -7.34 -11.42 -15.60
N SER A 41 -7.83 -10.36 -16.25
CA SER A 41 -8.94 -9.55 -15.74
C SER A 41 -10.20 -10.39 -15.49
N GLN A 42 -10.56 -11.29 -16.41
CA GLN A 42 -11.70 -12.20 -16.23
C GLN A 42 -11.50 -13.15 -15.02
N ILE A 43 -10.29 -13.69 -14.85
CA ILE A 43 -9.96 -14.57 -13.72
C ILE A 43 -10.11 -13.82 -12.39
N ILE A 44 -9.54 -12.63 -12.29
CA ILE A 44 -9.60 -11.80 -11.08
C ILE A 44 -11.05 -11.45 -10.77
N THR A 45 -11.82 -11.02 -11.78
CA THR A 45 -13.19 -10.58 -11.59
C THR A 45 -14.13 -11.73 -11.20
N ALA A 46 -13.93 -12.93 -11.73
CA ALA A 46 -14.79 -14.08 -11.45
C ALA A 46 -14.82 -14.51 -9.98
N GLY A 47 -13.72 -14.26 -9.24
CA GLY A 47 -13.62 -14.56 -7.81
C GLY A 47 -13.79 -13.35 -6.90
N ALA A 48 -13.97 -12.14 -7.45
CA ALA A 48 -14.02 -10.92 -6.66
C ALA A 48 -15.30 -10.83 -5.83
N ILE A 49 -15.14 -10.46 -4.57
CA ILE A 49 -16.27 -10.21 -3.66
C ILE A 49 -16.16 -8.77 -3.19
N ASP A 50 -17.05 -7.92 -3.68
CA ASP A 50 -17.14 -6.55 -3.19
C ASP A 50 -17.71 -6.53 -1.77
N LYS A 51 -16.88 -6.10 -0.81
CA LYS A 51 -17.26 -5.89 0.60
C LYS A 51 -17.77 -4.47 0.85
N GLY A 52 -17.84 -3.66 -0.21
CA GLY A 52 -18.12 -2.25 -0.12
C GLY A 52 -16.99 -1.43 0.49
N TYR A 53 -17.14 -0.12 0.44
CA TYR A 53 -16.10 0.82 0.87
C TYR A 53 -15.74 0.66 2.36
N ASP A 54 -16.71 0.41 3.24
CA ASP A 54 -16.45 0.17 4.67
C ASP A 54 -15.83 -1.19 4.95
N GLY A 55 -16.00 -2.15 4.03
CA GLY A 55 -15.38 -3.47 4.11
C GLY A 55 -13.86 -3.44 4.02
N LEU A 56 -13.26 -2.36 3.47
CA LEU A 56 -11.81 -2.17 3.44
C LEU A 56 -11.21 -2.23 4.84
N TYR A 57 -11.81 -1.58 5.82
CA TYR A 57 -11.34 -1.63 7.22
C TYR A 57 -11.36 -3.04 7.82
N THR A 58 -12.16 -3.95 7.28
CA THR A 58 -12.18 -5.36 7.71
C THR A 58 -11.06 -6.17 7.06
N GLY A 59 -10.60 -5.74 5.88
CA GLY A 59 -9.51 -6.38 5.16
C GLY A 59 -8.12 -5.98 5.67
N TYR A 60 -7.92 -4.72 6.03
CA TYR A 60 -6.62 -4.16 6.41
C TYR A 60 -5.86 -4.92 7.51
N PRO A 61 -6.50 -5.54 8.53
CA PRO A 61 -5.75 -6.39 9.47
C PRO A 61 -5.00 -7.56 8.84
N THR A 62 -5.33 -7.90 7.59
CA THR A 62 -4.67 -8.98 6.84
C THR A 62 -3.76 -8.43 5.74
N THR A 63 -4.16 -7.35 5.08
CA THR A 63 -3.47 -6.83 3.88
C THR A 63 -2.46 -5.74 4.19
N ASP A 64 -2.69 -4.97 5.27
CA ASP A 64 -1.93 -3.77 5.61
C ASP A 64 -1.53 -3.78 7.09
N ARG A 65 -1.06 -4.91 7.55
CA ARG A 65 -0.50 -5.09 8.88
C ARG A 65 1.01 -4.96 8.82
N ASP A 66 1.60 -4.18 9.73
CA ASP A 66 3.05 -4.15 9.84
C ASP A 66 3.63 -5.49 10.28
N HIS A 67 4.39 -6.10 9.37
CA HIS A 67 5.15 -7.33 9.53
C HIS A 67 6.64 -7.16 9.20
N TYR A 68 7.05 -5.98 8.71
CA TYR A 68 8.33 -5.82 8.05
C TYR A 68 9.25 -4.82 8.74
N TYR A 69 8.67 -3.82 9.42
CA TYR A 69 9.41 -2.75 10.06
C TYR A 69 9.49 -2.99 11.57
N GLU A 70 8.60 -2.42 12.38
CA GLU A 70 8.53 -2.69 13.82
C GLU A 70 7.98 -4.08 14.12
N ASN A 71 7.21 -4.66 13.19
CA ASN A 71 6.52 -5.95 13.34
C ASN A 71 5.64 -5.98 14.60
N ASP A 72 4.98 -4.88 14.89
CA ASP A 72 4.16 -4.69 16.08
C ASP A 72 2.67 -4.99 15.85
N GLY A 73 2.30 -5.26 14.59
CA GLY A 73 0.95 -5.60 14.18
C GLY A 73 0.02 -4.39 14.06
N SER A 74 0.55 -3.18 14.07
CA SER A 74 -0.18 -1.95 13.77
C SER A 74 -0.59 -1.88 12.29
N VAL A 75 -1.27 -0.81 11.92
CA VAL A 75 -1.55 -0.49 10.51
C VAL A 75 -0.24 -0.13 9.82
N LEU A 76 0.07 -0.82 8.74
CA LEU A 76 1.16 -0.41 7.85
C LEU A 76 0.70 0.81 7.04
N ASP A 77 1.09 1.99 7.49
CA ASP A 77 0.73 3.27 6.89
C ASP A 77 1.93 3.88 6.17
N MET A 78 1.92 3.86 4.85
CA MET A 78 3.02 4.39 4.03
C MET A 78 3.28 5.89 4.23
N TYR A 79 2.36 6.61 4.88
CA TYR A 79 2.49 8.04 5.15
C TYR A 79 2.93 8.36 6.59
N SER A 80 3.10 7.35 7.44
CA SER A 80 3.67 7.52 8.79
C SER A 80 4.89 6.64 9.04
N GLU A 81 5.08 5.58 8.27
CA GLU A 81 6.17 4.63 8.41
C GLU A 81 7.56 5.29 8.33
N ASN A 82 8.45 4.91 9.23
CA ASN A 82 9.86 5.28 9.21
C ASN A 82 10.74 4.01 9.15
N PRO A 83 11.12 3.54 7.97
CA PRO A 83 11.79 2.26 7.77
C PRO A 83 13.12 2.06 8.53
N THR A 84 13.68 3.13 9.06
CA THR A 84 14.99 3.12 9.72
C THR A 84 14.96 3.60 11.18
N GLY A 85 13.78 3.86 11.71
CA GLY A 85 13.63 4.43 13.06
C GLY A 85 12.22 4.23 13.59
N THR A 86 11.90 4.90 14.66
CA THR A 86 10.55 4.86 15.24
C THR A 86 9.61 5.73 14.44
N ASP A 87 8.42 5.22 14.15
CA ASP A 87 7.35 5.97 13.54
C ASP A 87 6.99 7.20 14.37
N PRO A 88 6.69 8.35 13.73
CA PRO A 88 6.20 9.52 14.45
C PRO A 88 4.88 9.24 15.16
N TYR A 89 4.07 8.34 14.66
CA TYR A 89 2.83 7.81 15.23
C TYR A 89 2.43 6.52 14.49
N ASN A 90 1.60 5.69 15.13
CA ASN A 90 1.03 4.51 14.51
C ASN A 90 -0.45 4.35 14.88
N PHE A 91 -1.16 3.47 14.17
CA PHE A 91 -2.57 3.18 14.38
C PHE A 91 -2.80 1.71 14.63
N GLN A 92 -3.68 1.42 15.58
CA GLN A 92 -4.18 0.05 15.75
C GLN A 92 -5.37 -0.19 14.81
N HIS A 93 -5.45 -1.37 14.24
CA HIS A 93 -6.53 -1.74 13.34
C HIS A 93 -7.91 -1.55 13.99
N GLY A 94 -8.79 -0.84 13.30
CA GLY A 94 -10.15 -0.57 13.77
C GLY A 94 -10.28 0.60 14.76
N VAL A 95 -9.17 1.13 15.27
CA VAL A 95 -9.14 2.24 16.22
C VAL A 95 -8.76 3.53 15.52
N LYS A 96 -9.37 4.66 15.90
CA LYS A 96 -9.12 5.98 15.28
C LYS A 96 -9.38 6.04 13.76
N LYS A 97 -10.36 5.31 13.26
CA LYS A 97 -10.85 5.49 11.89
C LYS A 97 -11.60 6.81 11.79
N CYS A 98 -11.30 7.63 10.78
CA CYS A 98 -11.97 8.93 10.68
C CYS A 98 -12.11 9.51 9.26
N GLY A 99 -12.94 10.55 9.16
CA GLY A 99 -12.98 11.48 8.04
C GLY A 99 -12.64 12.92 8.44
N ASN A 100 -12.49 13.21 9.76
CA ASN A 100 -12.14 14.53 10.29
C ASN A 100 -10.84 14.42 11.08
N TYR A 101 -9.89 15.31 10.79
CA TYR A 101 -8.57 15.40 11.40
C TYR A 101 -8.10 16.85 11.45
N SER A 102 -7.20 17.14 12.35
CA SER A 102 -6.51 18.43 12.45
C SER A 102 -5.01 18.26 12.28
N ASN A 103 -4.45 17.22 12.87
CA ASN A 103 -3.02 16.93 12.87
C ASN A 103 -2.74 15.53 12.33
N GLU A 104 -1.48 15.30 11.95
CA GLU A 104 -0.96 13.95 11.73
C GLU A 104 -1.05 13.14 13.04
N GLY A 105 -1.37 11.85 12.96
CA GLY A 105 -1.58 10.98 14.11
C GLY A 105 -2.98 11.05 14.75
N ASP A 106 -3.86 11.92 14.30
CA ASP A 106 -5.22 12.01 14.83
C ASP A 106 -6.02 10.74 14.52
N CYS A 107 -5.97 10.29 13.27
CA CYS A 107 -6.72 9.12 12.82
C CYS A 107 -6.33 8.70 11.39
N TYR A 108 -6.68 7.49 11.00
CA TYR A 108 -6.44 7.01 9.64
C TYR A 108 -7.74 6.83 8.86
N ASN A 109 -7.63 6.97 7.56
CA ASN A 109 -8.71 6.75 6.61
C ASN A 109 -8.24 5.87 5.43
N ARG A 110 -8.87 6.00 4.27
CA ARG A 110 -8.64 5.17 3.09
C ARG A 110 -8.10 6.04 1.97
N GLU A 111 -6.83 5.87 1.67
CA GLU A 111 -6.15 6.54 0.57
C GLU A 111 -6.40 5.82 -0.74
N HIS A 112 -6.93 6.52 -1.72
CA HIS A 112 -6.98 6.05 -3.10
C HIS A 112 -5.71 6.49 -3.82
N ILE A 113 -4.78 5.56 -4.03
CA ILE A 113 -3.50 5.85 -4.73
C ILE A 113 -3.78 6.47 -6.12
N VAL A 114 -4.77 5.93 -6.84
CA VAL A 114 -5.38 6.61 -7.99
C VAL A 114 -6.59 7.38 -7.48
N PRO A 115 -6.62 8.72 -7.57
CA PRO A 115 -7.70 9.53 -7.02
C PRO A 115 -9.08 9.13 -7.54
N GLN A 116 -10.07 9.12 -6.66
CA GLN A 116 -11.46 8.75 -7.01
C GLN A 116 -12.04 9.58 -8.16
N SER A 117 -11.60 10.84 -8.30
CA SER A 117 -12.02 11.73 -9.39
C SER A 117 -11.65 11.22 -10.78
N PHE A 118 -10.62 10.37 -10.90
CA PHE A 118 -10.18 9.84 -12.19
C PHE A 118 -11.10 8.74 -12.72
N PHE A 119 -11.87 8.11 -11.85
CA PHE A 119 -12.82 7.05 -12.23
C PHE A 119 -14.25 7.31 -11.70
N ASN A 120 -14.58 8.56 -11.33
CA ASN A 120 -15.90 9.00 -10.85
C ASN A 120 -16.44 8.13 -9.69
N SER A 121 -15.55 7.70 -8.78
CA SER A 121 -15.89 6.80 -7.67
C SER A 121 -16.62 5.52 -8.10
N ALA A 122 -16.39 5.05 -9.32
CA ALA A 122 -17.07 3.88 -9.86
C ALA A 122 -16.52 2.57 -9.29
N SER A 123 -17.42 1.59 -9.11
CA SER A 123 -17.01 0.21 -8.80
C SER A 123 -16.36 -0.46 -10.02
N PRO A 124 -15.44 -1.43 -9.81
CA PRO A 124 -14.99 -1.94 -8.51
C PRO A 124 -13.95 -1.04 -7.82
N MET A 125 -13.39 -0.05 -8.49
CA MET A 125 -12.21 0.70 -8.03
C MET A 125 -12.45 1.44 -6.71
N VAL A 126 -13.67 1.88 -6.43
CA VAL A 126 -13.99 2.64 -5.19
C VAL A 126 -13.83 1.83 -3.91
N SER A 127 -13.81 0.50 -4.00
CA SER A 127 -13.68 -0.44 -2.88
C SER A 127 -12.61 -1.52 -3.09
N ASP A 128 -11.72 -1.34 -4.07
CA ASP A 128 -10.67 -2.30 -4.39
C ASP A 128 -9.48 -2.19 -3.43
N ILE A 129 -9.35 -3.16 -2.54
CA ILE A 129 -8.30 -3.22 -1.52
C ILE A 129 -6.87 -3.33 -2.08
N HIS A 130 -6.71 -3.67 -3.37
CA HIS A 130 -5.39 -3.81 -3.97
C HIS A 130 -4.66 -2.48 -4.18
N PHE A 131 -5.39 -1.36 -4.27
CA PHE A 131 -4.77 -0.04 -4.40
C PHE A 131 -5.32 1.04 -3.45
N ILE A 132 -6.23 0.66 -2.54
CA ILE A 132 -6.73 1.57 -1.50
C ILE A 132 -6.09 1.19 -0.18
N ARG A 133 -5.29 2.11 0.35
CA ARG A 133 -4.47 1.87 1.54
C ARG A 133 -4.97 2.60 2.77
N PRO A 134 -4.82 2.01 3.97
CA PRO A 134 -5.04 2.76 5.20
C PRO A 134 -3.88 3.73 5.40
N THR A 135 -4.16 5.02 5.52
CA THR A 135 -3.13 6.04 5.73
C THR A 135 -3.63 7.12 6.68
N ASP A 136 -2.71 7.83 7.29
CA ASP A 136 -3.03 9.01 8.09
C ASP A 136 -3.97 9.97 7.35
N GLY A 137 -5.03 10.39 8.02
CA GLY A 137 -6.06 11.22 7.40
C GLY A 137 -5.55 12.60 7.01
N LYS A 138 -4.66 13.19 7.83
CA LYS A 138 -4.08 14.50 7.56
C LYS A 138 -3.15 14.46 6.35
N VAL A 139 -2.28 13.44 6.28
CA VAL A 139 -1.34 13.28 5.15
C VAL A 139 -2.09 12.94 3.87
N ASN A 140 -3.12 12.08 3.93
CA ASN A 140 -4.03 11.86 2.81
C ASN A 140 -4.66 13.18 2.32
N GLY A 141 -5.09 14.03 3.24
CA GLY A 141 -5.59 15.37 2.90
C GLY A 141 -4.53 16.30 2.30
N ILE A 142 -3.28 16.22 2.73
CA ILE A 142 -2.15 16.95 2.14
C ILE A 142 -1.89 16.46 0.72
N ARG A 143 -1.84 15.13 0.52
CA ARG A 143 -1.68 14.54 -0.80
C ARG A 143 -2.84 14.92 -1.73
N ASN A 144 -4.07 15.00 -1.23
CA ASN A 144 -5.24 15.39 -2.01
C ASN A 144 -5.37 14.52 -3.29
N ASN A 145 -5.55 15.14 -4.45
CA ASN A 145 -5.57 14.50 -5.77
C ASN A 145 -4.29 14.78 -6.59
N TYR A 146 -3.25 15.28 -5.95
CA TYR A 146 -2.00 15.60 -6.64
C TYR A 146 -1.32 14.32 -7.14
N PRO A 147 -0.70 14.34 -8.32
CA PRO A 147 0.08 13.21 -8.81
C PRO A 147 1.23 12.88 -7.88
N HIS A 148 1.59 11.60 -7.80
CA HIS A 148 2.85 11.19 -7.19
C HIS A 148 4.00 11.47 -8.16
N SER A 149 5.01 12.21 -7.72
CA SER A 149 6.23 12.52 -8.48
C SER A 149 7.31 13.05 -7.54
N VAL A 150 8.50 13.28 -8.06
CA VAL A 150 9.61 13.85 -7.30
C VAL A 150 9.40 15.35 -7.11
N VAL A 151 9.56 15.81 -5.87
CA VAL A 151 9.46 17.22 -5.46
C VAL A 151 10.79 17.93 -5.68
N ALA A 152 10.76 19.07 -6.37
CA ALA A 152 11.92 19.94 -6.56
C ALA A 152 12.10 20.91 -5.38
N THR A 153 11.00 21.47 -4.90
CA THR A 153 10.96 22.40 -3.77
C THR A 153 9.73 22.10 -2.95
N ALA A 154 9.95 21.59 -1.73
CA ALA A 154 8.85 21.27 -0.82
C ALA A 154 8.18 22.55 -0.29
N THR A 155 6.86 22.58 -0.36
CA THR A 155 6.01 23.57 0.32
C THR A 155 5.50 23.06 1.65
N GLN A 156 5.47 21.73 1.81
CA GLN A 156 5.08 21.04 3.04
C GLN A 156 5.81 19.72 3.13
N THR A 157 6.33 19.38 4.33
CA THR A 157 6.93 18.09 4.65
C THR A 157 6.16 17.47 5.80
N THR A 158 5.82 16.20 5.69
CA THR A 158 5.11 15.42 6.71
C THR A 158 6.09 14.90 7.77
N LEU A 159 5.56 14.37 8.88
CA LEU A 159 6.40 13.89 9.98
C LEU A 159 7.29 12.71 9.61
N ASN A 160 6.88 11.88 8.64
CA ASN A 160 7.73 10.80 8.13
C ASN A 160 8.67 11.20 6.98
N GLY A 161 8.61 12.46 6.54
CA GLY A 161 9.47 12.99 5.48
C GLY A 161 8.89 12.92 4.06
N SER A 162 7.62 12.53 3.88
CA SER A 162 6.94 12.70 2.59
C SER A 162 6.73 14.19 2.30
N GLU A 163 6.69 14.59 1.03
CA GLU A 163 6.71 15.99 0.63
C GLU A 163 5.57 16.35 -0.34
N LEU A 164 5.00 17.53 -0.16
CA LEU A 164 4.16 18.21 -1.15
C LEU A 164 4.93 19.40 -1.69
N GLY A 165 4.99 19.59 -3.00
CA GLY A 165 5.71 20.75 -3.55
C GLY A 165 5.70 20.81 -5.06
N GLU A 166 6.63 21.59 -5.60
CA GLU A 166 6.83 21.76 -7.04
C GLU A 166 7.43 20.51 -7.66
N SER A 167 6.97 20.15 -8.86
CA SER A 167 7.47 18.96 -9.58
C SER A 167 8.81 19.18 -10.26
N THR A 168 9.66 18.14 -10.26
CA THR A 168 10.85 18.09 -11.14
C THR A 168 10.49 17.77 -12.60
N THR A 169 9.25 17.35 -12.89
CA THR A 169 8.83 16.90 -14.22
C THR A 169 8.75 18.05 -15.20
N THR A 170 9.58 18.02 -16.24
CA THR A 170 9.57 19.05 -17.28
C THR A 170 8.19 19.18 -17.95
N GLY A 171 7.69 20.41 -18.00
CA GLY A 171 6.39 20.73 -18.61
C GLY A 171 5.18 20.54 -17.69
N TYR A 172 5.37 20.08 -16.47
CA TYR A 172 4.32 20.05 -15.45
C TYR A 172 4.55 21.15 -14.41
N THR A 173 3.55 21.99 -14.18
CA THR A 173 3.63 23.17 -13.29
C THR A 173 2.75 23.06 -12.04
N GLY A 174 2.01 21.97 -11.90
CA GLY A 174 1.19 21.73 -10.71
C GLY A 174 1.99 21.15 -9.55
N PRO A 175 1.43 21.19 -8.33
CA PRO A 175 2.03 20.52 -7.19
C PRO A 175 1.97 18.99 -7.34
N VAL A 176 2.95 18.31 -6.75
CA VAL A 176 3.04 16.85 -6.69
C VAL A 176 3.30 16.41 -5.26
N PHE A 177 2.91 15.18 -4.94
CA PHE A 177 3.22 14.55 -3.67
C PHE A 177 4.29 13.48 -3.88
N GLU A 178 5.35 13.56 -3.08
CA GLU A 178 6.45 12.61 -3.06
C GLU A 178 6.40 11.81 -1.75
N PRO A 179 6.05 10.53 -1.78
CA PRO A 179 6.20 9.66 -0.63
C PRO A 179 7.68 9.39 -0.35
N ILE A 180 8.00 8.90 0.85
CA ILE A 180 9.37 8.45 1.15
C ILE A 180 9.81 7.36 0.16
N ASP A 181 11.13 7.23 -0.05
CA ASP A 181 11.70 6.34 -1.08
C ASP A 181 11.25 4.89 -0.95
N GLU A 182 11.03 4.42 0.27
CA GLU A 182 10.61 3.05 0.57
C GLU A 182 9.34 2.65 -0.19
N PHE A 183 8.35 3.53 -0.26
CA PHE A 183 7.04 3.20 -0.85
C PHE A 183 6.84 3.68 -2.30
N LYS A 184 7.83 4.35 -2.90
CA LYS A 184 7.71 4.82 -4.29
C LYS A 184 7.46 3.69 -5.27
N GLY A 185 8.14 2.55 -5.07
CA GLY A 185 7.97 1.37 -5.91
C GLY A 185 6.60 0.73 -5.77
N ASP A 186 6.04 0.70 -4.57
CA ASP A 186 4.72 0.13 -4.30
C ASP A 186 3.61 1.00 -4.89
N ILE A 187 3.68 2.30 -4.66
CA ILE A 187 2.75 3.27 -5.23
C ILE A 187 2.78 3.25 -6.77
N ALA A 188 3.96 3.14 -7.37
CA ALA A 188 4.07 3.08 -8.82
C ALA A 188 3.51 1.80 -9.45
N ARG A 189 3.32 0.73 -8.67
CA ARG A 189 2.74 -0.54 -9.13
C ARG A 189 1.22 -0.62 -8.96
N MET A 190 0.63 0.25 -8.15
CA MET A 190 -0.81 0.34 -7.91
C MET A 190 -1.49 1.21 -8.95
#